data_46d5b1bf322a6de77aa40b45df2ae61b
#
_entry.id   46d5b1bf322a6de77aa40b45df2ae61b
#
_cell.length_a   1.000
_cell.length_b   1.000
_cell.length_c   1.000
_cell.angle_alpha   90.00
_cell.angle_beta   90.00
_cell.angle_gamma   90.00
#
_symmetry.space_group_name_H-M   'P 1'
#
loop_
_entity.id
_entity.type
_entity.pdbx_description
1 polymer ?
#
loop_
_entity_poly.entity_id
_entity_poly.type
_entity_poly.pdbx_seq_one_letter_code
_entity_poly.pdbx_strand_id
1 'polypeptide(L)'
;MKQVDYLIIGQGISGSFISYFLLEKGASVLVIDHSPEYSASKVASGMINPVTGRIVATTWMIHELLDFATDTYYEVGKKLNENFISEKHIFTIPPTLQMHEALEKRVSEKNTFIKNISNAESDLLKENFHFYFQPKKIQPAFLINVQLLLSSWKNYLEKFDCLEKSSFDFNALSLKKDRIEYKNIHARKIIFCNGIETFNYTPWKNLPYTITKGEALIASIPGLDENFMYKSGSLSIAPWQNDTWWIGSSFEHQFQD
;
A
#
# COMPACT_ATOMS: atom_id res chain seq x y z
N MET A 1 34.75 1.70 -6.76
CA MET A 1 33.97 2.60 -5.89
C MET A 1 32.78 3.10 -6.71
N LYS A 2 31.56 2.86 -6.26
CA LYS A 2 30.32 3.25 -6.96
C LYS A 2 29.89 4.63 -6.50
N GLN A 3 29.61 5.54 -7.44
CA GLN A 3 29.13 6.88 -7.14
C GLN A 3 27.70 7.03 -7.63
N VAL A 4 26.82 7.55 -6.77
CA VAL A 4 25.40 7.78 -7.09
C VAL A 4 24.91 9.09 -6.48
N ASP A 5 23.84 9.65 -7.03
CA ASP A 5 23.18 10.80 -6.41
C ASP A 5 22.43 10.39 -5.14
N TYR A 6 21.75 9.24 -5.18
CA TYR A 6 20.91 8.77 -4.10
C TYR A 6 21.19 7.31 -3.74
N LEU A 7 21.41 7.06 -2.45
CA LEU A 7 21.41 5.75 -1.85
C LEU A 7 20.06 5.57 -1.14
N ILE A 8 19.30 4.53 -1.53
CA ILE A 8 17.97 4.25 -0.97
C ILE A 8 18.05 2.95 -0.19
N ILE A 9 17.54 2.94 1.03
CA ILE A 9 17.54 1.75 1.89
C ILE A 9 16.11 1.21 1.97
N GLY A 10 15.90 0.00 1.44
CA GLY A 10 14.61 -0.68 1.35
C GLY A 10 13.92 -0.51 0.01
N GLN A 11 13.43 -1.63 -0.55
CA GLN A 11 12.69 -1.72 -1.82
C GLN A 11 11.22 -2.13 -1.56
N GLY A 12 10.63 -1.63 -0.47
CA GLY A 12 9.18 -1.66 -0.28
C GLY A 12 8.50 -0.65 -1.21
N ILE A 13 7.19 -0.41 -1.02
CA ILE A 13 6.42 0.50 -1.89
C ILE A 13 7.04 1.90 -1.95
N SER A 14 7.48 2.45 -0.82
CA SER A 14 8.09 3.79 -0.75
C SER A 14 9.41 3.85 -1.51
N GLY A 15 10.33 2.90 -1.28
CA GLY A 15 11.62 2.86 -1.95
C GLY A 15 11.49 2.61 -3.45
N SER A 16 10.52 1.80 -3.86
CA SER A 16 10.21 1.56 -5.27
C SER A 16 9.78 2.85 -5.98
N PHE A 17 8.81 3.59 -5.45
CA PHE A 17 8.35 4.83 -6.09
C PHE A 17 9.38 5.97 -5.99
N ILE A 18 10.10 6.10 -4.87
CA ILE A 18 11.18 7.10 -4.77
C ILE A 18 12.27 6.82 -5.80
N SER A 19 12.70 5.56 -5.94
CA SER A 19 13.70 5.21 -6.96
C SER A 19 13.16 5.44 -8.38
N TYR A 20 11.89 5.11 -8.64
CA TYR A 20 11.22 5.40 -9.91
C TYR A 20 11.29 6.89 -10.25
N PHE A 21 10.78 7.76 -9.40
CA PHE A 21 10.75 9.20 -9.66
C PHE A 21 12.14 9.84 -9.80
N LEU A 22 13.12 9.35 -9.05
CA LEU A 22 14.49 9.84 -9.15
C LEU A 22 15.14 9.42 -10.48
N LEU A 23 14.94 8.17 -10.89
CA LEU A 23 15.42 7.68 -12.18
C LEU A 23 14.76 8.40 -13.36
N GLU A 24 13.44 8.68 -13.29
CA GLU A 24 12.73 9.47 -14.32
C GLU A 24 13.28 10.90 -14.44
N LYS A 25 13.84 11.44 -13.36
CA LYS A 25 14.51 12.76 -13.35
C LYS A 25 16.00 12.70 -13.77
N GLY A 26 16.48 11.54 -14.21
CA GLY A 26 17.86 11.34 -14.63
C GLY A 26 18.88 11.25 -13.50
N ALA A 27 18.44 11.10 -12.24
CA ALA A 27 19.36 10.92 -11.12
C ALA A 27 19.92 9.50 -11.09
N SER A 28 21.16 9.33 -10.70
CA SER A 28 21.77 8.03 -10.45
C SER A 28 21.33 7.51 -9.06
N VAL A 29 20.84 6.28 -9.02
CA VAL A 29 20.26 5.66 -7.82
C VAL A 29 20.89 4.30 -7.56
N LEU A 30 21.13 3.98 -6.30
CA LEU A 30 21.37 2.62 -5.83
C LEU A 30 20.43 2.31 -4.67
N VAL A 31 19.70 1.23 -4.79
CA VAL A 31 18.84 0.69 -3.74
C VAL A 31 19.57 -0.44 -3.03
N ILE A 32 19.53 -0.47 -1.70
CA ILE A 32 19.99 -1.60 -0.88
C ILE A 32 18.76 -2.24 -0.26
N ASP A 33 18.58 -3.53 -0.51
CA ASP A 33 17.45 -4.28 0.06
C ASP A 33 17.84 -5.75 0.25
N HIS A 34 17.57 -6.32 1.41
CA HIS A 34 17.83 -7.73 1.70
C HIS A 34 16.68 -8.65 1.30
N SER A 35 15.61 -8.07 0.72
CA SER A 35 14.44 -8.79 0.22
C SER A 35 13.80 -9.72 1.27
N PRO A 36 13.36 -9.20 2.42
CA PRO A 36 12.75 -10.04 3.45
C PRO A 36 11.57 -10.81 2.87
N GLU A 37 11.34 -12.01 3.36
CA GLU A 37 10.20 -12.84 2.93
C GLU A 37 8.88 -12.10 3.17
N TYR A 38 8.75 -11.49 4.34
CA TYR A 38 7.59 -10.70 4.74
C TYR A 38 7.97 -9.23 4.95
N SER A 39 7.11 -8.35 4.48
CA SER A 39 7.19 -6.92 4.76
C SER A 39 5.80 -6.31 4.66
N ALA A 40 5.57 -5.16 5.30
CA ALA A 40 4.27 -4.48 5.25
C ALA A 40 3.78 -4.27 3.79
N SER A 41 4.68 -3.95 2.87
CA SER A 41 4.32 -3.79 1.46
C SER A 41 3.95 -5.09 0.77
N LYS A 42 4.63 -6.20 1.08
CA LYS A 42 4.37 -7.50 0.44
C LYS A 42 3.07 -8.15 0.91
N VAL A 43 2.63 -7.87 2.14
CA VAL A 43 1.41 -8.44 2.72
C VAL A 43 0.19 -7.52 2.63
N ALA A 44 0.37 -6.30 2.11
CA ALA A 44 -0.71 -5.35 1.93
C ALA A 44 -1.73 -5.83 0.90
N SER A 45 -3.03 -5.63 1.18
CA SER A 45 -4.11 -5.96 0.26
C SER A 45 -4.04 -5.23 -1.08
N GLY A 46 -3.37 -4.08 -1.13
CA GLY A 46 -3.34 -3.22 -2.31
C GLY A 46 -4.59 -2.37 -2.53
N MET A 47 -5.54 -2.39 -1.61
CA MET A 47 -6.79 -1.63 -1.73
C MET A 47 -6.54 -0.12 -1.59
N ILE A 48 -6.96 0.65 -2.59
CA ILE A 48 -7.08 2.11 -2.52
C ILE A 48 -8.53 2.47 -2.23
N ASN A 49 -8.77 3.00 -1.03
CA ASN A 49 -10.09 3.39 -0.54
C ASN A 49 -10.10 4.89 -0.25
N PRO A 50 -10.94 5.69 -0.95
CA PRO A 50 -10.99 7.13 -0.75
C PRO A 50 -11.66 7.58 0.56
N VAL A 51 -12.27 6.68 1.32
CA VAL A 51 -12.92 6.99 2.59
C VAL A 51 -12.44 6.08 3.71
N THR A 52 -12.22 6.64 4.89
CA THR A 52 -11.59 5.92 6.00
C THR A 52 -12.28 6.16 7.34
N GLY A 53 -11.97 5.27 8.29
CA GLY A 53 -12.40 5.37 9.68
C GLY A 53 -13.89 5.08 9.92
N ARG A 54 -14.25 5.05 11.21
CA ARG A 54 -15.63 4.76 11.68
C ARG A 54 -16.64 5.87 11.34
N ILE A 55 -16.15 7.09 11.18
CA ILE A 55 -16.95 8.26 10.80
C ILE A 55 -17.04 8.44 9.28
N VAL A 56 -16.49 7.50 8.52
CA VAL A 56 -16.52 7.50 7.05
C VAL A 56 -16.01 8.84 6.49
N ALA A 57 -14.83 9.25 6.96
CA ALA A 57 -14.22 10.50 6.51
C ALA A 57 -13.59 10.34 5.15
N THR A 58 -13.72 11.35 4.31
CA THR A 58 -12.95 11.46 3.07
C THR A 58 -11.47 11.60 3.41
N THR A 59 -10.62 10.81 2.77
CA THR A 59 -9.17 10.84 3.00
C THR A 59 -8.61 12.23 2.64
N TRP A 60 -7.65 12.71 3.43
CA TRP A 60 -7.00 14.00 3.20
C TRP A 60 -6.38 14.08 1.79
N MET A 61 -6.61 15.17 1.08
CA MET A 61 -6.14 15.42 -0.28
C MET A 61 -6.51 14.31 -1.30
N ILE A 62 -7.58 13.56 -1.07
CA ILE A 62 -7.88 12.36 -1.89
C ILE A 62 -8.08 12.68 -3.37
N HIS A 63 -8.66 13.83 -3.72
CA HIS A 63 -8.92 14.18 -5.11
C HIS A 63 -7.61 14.35 -5.89
N GLU A 64 -6.62 15.03 -5.31
CA GLU A 64 -5.31 15.23 -5.94
C GLU A 64 -4.47 13.94 -5.88
N LEU A 65 -4.48 13.26 -4.73
CA LEU A 65 -3.68 12.07 -4.52
C LEU A 65 -4.19 10.86 -5.32
N LEU A 66 -5.50 10.74 -5.52
CA LEU A 66 -6.05 9.60 -6.24
C LEU A 66 -5.67 9.67 -7.72
N ASP A 67 -5.86 10.82 -8.36
CA ASP A 67 -5.49 11.03 -9.75
C ASP A 67 -3.98 10.84 -9.95
N PHE A 68 -3.16 11.48 -9.10
CA PHE A 68 -1.71 11.31 -9.15
C PHE A 68 -1.27 9.85 -8.96
N ALA A 69 -1.87 9.13 -8.01
CA ALA A 69 -1.51 7.74 -7.75
C ALA A 69 -1.90 6.84 -8.92
N THR A 70 -3.14 6.97 -9.42
CA THR A 70 -3.61 6.12 -10.54
C THR A 70 -2.79 6.35 -11.79
N ASP A 71 -2.53 7.61 -12.17
CA ASP A 71 -1.67 7.95 -13.31
C ASP A 71 -0.27 7.34 -13.14
N THR A 72 0.32 7.48 -11.95
CA THR A 72 1.65 6.92 -11.67
C THR A 72 1.67 5.39 -11.78
N TYR A 73 0.65 4.68 -11.28
CA TYR A 73 0.57 3.22 -11.43
C TYR A 73 0.45 2.81 -12.89
N TYR A 74 -0.33 3.53 -13.70
CA TYR A 74 -0.42 3.26 -15.15
C TYR A 74 0.89 3.56 -15.89
N GLU A 75 1.58 4.66 -15.55
CA GLU A 75 2.89 4.99 -16.13
C GLU A 75 3.95 3.94 -15.82
N VAL A 76 4.05 3.52 -14.56
CA VAL A 76 4.96 2.44 -14.15
C VAL A 76 4.58 1.14 -14.85
N GLY A 77 3.29 0.82 -14.96
CA GLY A 77 2.80 -0.34 -15.68
C GLY A 77 3.22 -0.33 -17.14
N LYS A 78 3.02 0.78 -17.82
CA LYS A 78 3.46 0.97 -19.23
C LYS A 78 4.98 0.81 -19.38
N LYS A 79 5.76 1.39 -18.45
CA LYS A 79 7.23 1.28 -18.46
C LYS A 79 7.71 -0.16 -18.31
N LEU A 80 7.04 -0.94 -17.49
CA LEU A 80 7.40 -2.33 -17.17
C LEU A 80 6.68 -3.36 -18.03
N ASN A 81 5.74 -2.93 -18.88
CA ASN A 81 4.82 -3.76 -19.67
C ASN A 81 4.01 -4.72 -18.80
N GLU A 82 3.46 -4.18 -17.71
CA GLU A 82 2.66 -4.90 -16.70
C GLU A 82 1.39 -4.13 -16.35
N ASN A 83 0.38 -4.81 -15.82
CA ASN A 83 -0.81 -4.17 -15.29
C ASN A 83 -0.89 -4.37 -13.77
N PHE A 84 -0.63 -3.31 -13.02
CA PHE A 84 -0.63 -3.34 -11.56
C PHE A 84 -1.91 -2.86 -10.92
N ILE A 85 -2.74 -2.10 -11.65
CA ILE A 85 -3.91 -1.41 -11.12
C ILE A 85 -5.17 -1.85 -11.83
N SER A 86 -6.22 -2.11 -11.08
CA SER A 86 -7.56 -2.32 -11.60
C SER A 86 -8.57 -1.46 -10.85
N GLU A 87 -9.46 -0.79 -11.58
CA GLU A 87 -10.60 -0.14 -10.95
C GLU A 87 -11.55 -1.19 -10.40
N LYS A 88 -11.92 -1.03 -9.14
CA LYS A 88 -12.86 -1.87 -8.39
C LYS A 88 -13.81 -0.98 -7.63
N HIS A 89 -14.90 -1.53 -7.14
CA HIS A 89 -15.77 -0.85 -6.19
C HIS A 89 -15.69 -1.56 -4.84
N ILE A 90 -15.95 -0.81 -3.76
CA ILE A 90 -16.00 -1.40 -2.42
C ILE A 90 -17.44 -1.42 -1.95
N PHE A 91 -17.98 -2.59 -1.66
CA PHE A 91 -19.19 -2.69 -0.86
C PHE A 91 -18.84 -2.53 0.62
N THR A 92 -19.34 -1.47 1.25
CA THR A 92 -19.16 -1.26 2.68
C THR A 92 -20.43 -1.64 3.41
N ILE A 93 -20.31 -2.65 4.29
CA ILE A 93 -21.38 -3.24 5.08
C ILE A 93 -21.22 -2.71 6.51
N PRO A 94 -22.07 -1.76 6.96
CA PRO A 94 -21.92 -1.19 8.30
C PRO A 94 -22.29 -2.20 9.38
N PRO A 95 -21.35 -2.56 10.28
CA PRO A 95 -21.63 -3.51 11.36
C PRO A 95 -22.34 -2.90 12.55
N THR A 96 -22.45 -1.57 12.62
CA THR A 96 -23.06 -0.83 13.74
C THR A 96 -23.97 0.27 13.25
N LEU A 97 -24.95 0.65 14.08
CA LEU A 97 -25.84 1.79 13.80
C LEU A 97 -25.05 3.08 13.57
N GLN A 98 -24.03 3.34 14.38
CA GLN A 98 -23.18 4.53 14.23
C GLN A 98 -22.53 4.62 12.84
N MET A 99 -22.03 3.50 12.32
CA MET A 99 -21.42 3.49 10.97
C MET A 99 -22.48 3.61 9.88
N HIS A 100 -23.66 3.02 10.08
CA HIS A 100 -24.77 3.19 9.17
C HIS A 100 -25.20 4.66 9.07
N GLU A 101 -25.43 5.32 10.20
CA GLU A 101 -25.79 6.74 10.26
C GLU A 101 -24.70 7.63 9.62
N ALA A 102 -23.43 7.31 9.85
CA ALA A 102 -22.33 8.02 9.22
C ALA A 102 -22.35 7.88 7.68
N LEU A 103 -22.63 6.68 7.16
CA LEU A 103 -22.77 6.45 5.72
C LEU A 103 -23.98 7.19 5.14
N GLU A 104 -25.15 7.11 5.79
CA GLU A 104 -26.37 7.82 5.35
C GLU A 104 -26.13 9.35 5.32
N LYS A 105 -25.47 9.87 6.35
CA LYS A 105 -25.09 11.29 6.40
C LYS A 105 -24.23 11.67 5.20
N ARG A 106 -23.21 10.87 4.87
CA ARG A 106 -22.34 11.15 3.70
C ARG A 106 -23.09 11.10 2.38
N VAL A 107 -24.02 10.18 2.23
CA VAL A 107 -24.88 10.12 1.04
C VAL A 107 -25.76 11.36 0.96
N SER A 108 -26.39 11.79 2.07
CA SER A 108 -27.22 13.00 2.10
C SER A 108 -26.43 14.29 1.83
N GLU A 109 -25.17 14.35 2.24
CA GLU A 109 -24.22 15.43 1.95
C GLU A 109 -23.71 15.38 0.49
N LYS A 110 -24.18 14.44 -0.33
CA LYS A 110 -23.75 14.20 -1.72
C LYS A 110 -22.24 13.95 -1.83
N ASN A 111 -21.69 13.18 -0.89
CA ASN A 111 -20.28 12.79 -0.95
C ASN A 111 -19.95 12.17 -2.31
N THR A 112 -18.81 12.55 -2.88
CA THR A 112 -18.40 12.17 -4.22
C THR A 112 -18.21 10.65 -4.35
N PHE A 113 -17.71 10.01 -3.29
CA PHE A 113 -17.26 8.61 -3.33
C PHE A 113 -18.32 7.62 -2.85
N ILE A 114 -19.33 8.03 -2.06
CA ILE A 114 -20.27 7.11 -1.44
C ILE A 114 -21.61 7.16 -2.17
N LYS A 115 -22.10 5.99 -2.59
CA LYS A 115 -23.35 5.84 -3.34
C LYS A 115 -24.26 4.80 -2.67
N ASN A 116 -25.54 4.97 -2.86
CA ASN A 116 -26.50 3.90 -2.58
C ASN A 116 -26.26 2.74 -3.55
N ILE A 117 -26.52 1.52 -3.08
CA ILE A 117 -26.53 0.33 -3.93
C ILE A 117 -27.93 0.14 -4.54
N SER A 118 -28.00 -0.50 -5.69
CA SER A 118 -29.25 -0.93 -6.31
C SER A 118 -29.84 -2.17 -5.60
N ASN A 119 -31.10 -2.49 -5.90
CA ASN A 119 -31.71 -3.71 -5.39
C ASN A 119 -30.97 -4.97 -5.88
N ALA A 120 -30.54 -4.99 -7.13
CA ALA A 120 -29.76 -6.12 -7.67
C ALA A 120 -28.43 -6.30 -6.96
N GLU A 121 -27.71 -5.22 -6.65
CA GLU A 121 -26.46 -5.29 -5.86
C GLU A 121 -26.74 -5.74 -4.41
N SER A 122 -27.87 -5.29 -3.82
CA SER A 122 -28.28 -5.75 -2.49
C SER A 122 -28.57 -7.26 -2.46
N ASP A 123 -29.25 -7.75 -3.48
CA ASP A 123 -29.60 -9.19 -3.57
C ASP A 123 -28.33 -10.04 -3.81
N LEU A 124 -27.42 -9.61 -4.66
CA LEU A 124 -26.11 -10.23 -4.83
C LEU A 124 -25.34 -10.33 -3.50
N LEU A 125 -25.33 -9.26 -2.72
CA LEU A 125 -24.65 -9.25 -1.42
C LEU A 125 -25.29 -10.22 -0.42
N LYS A 126 -26.61 -10.40 -0.43
CA LYS A 126 -27.32 -11.33 0.48
C LYS A 126 -26.99 -12.78 0.22
N GLU A 127 -26.48 -13.14 -0.95
CA GLU A 127 -26.04 -14.51 -1.26
C GLU A 127 -24.84 -14.90 -0.40
N ASN A 128 -23.97 -13.95 -0.04
CA ASN A 128 -22.72 -14.19 0.65
C ASN A 128 -22.60 -13.53 2.02
N PHE A 129 -23.44 -12.53 2.32
CA PHE A 129 -23.33 -11.71 3.53
C PHE A 129 -24.67 -11.55 4.25
N HIS A 130 -24.64 -11.64 5.58
CA HIS A 130 -25.74 -11.20 6.42
C HIS A 130 -25.50 -9.78 6.92
N PHE A 131 -26.47 -8.90 6.73
CA PHE A 131 -26.39 -7.51 7.21
C PHE A 131 -27.75 -7.00 7.69
N TYR A 132 -27.74 -6.17 8.72
CA TYR A 132 -28.92 -5.51 9.29
C TYR A 132 -29.15 -4.13 8.70
N PHE A 133 -28.06 -3.43 8.35
CA PHE A 133 -28.09 -2.09 7.80
C PHE A 133 -27.73 -2.14 6.32
N GLN A 134 -28.41 -1.29 5.54
CA GLN A 134 -28.22 -1.25 4.10
C GLN A 134 -26.75 -0.91 3.73
N PRO A 135 -26.07 -1.75 2.97
CA PRO A 135 -24.73 -1.47 2.48
C PRO A 135 -24.67 -0.25 1.56
N LYS A 136 -23.50 0.33 1.42
CA LYS A 136 -23.20 1.38 0.45
C LYS A 136 -22.08 0.94 -0.46
N LYS A 137 -21.96 1.61 -1.61
CA LYS A 137 -20.87 1.42 -2.56
C LYS A 137 -19.91 2.60 -2.51
N ILE A 138 -18.61 2.33 -2.44
CA ILE A 138 -17.55 3.33 -2.53
C ILE A 138 -16.94 3.21 -3.91
N GLN A 139 -16.90 4.33 -4.65
CA GLN A 139 -16.38 4.42 -6.00
C GLN A 139 -15.92 5.86 -6.34
N PRO A 140 -14.85 6.05 -7.17
CA PRO A 140 -13.97 4.98 -7.61
C PRO A 140 -13.13 4.44 -6.44
N ALA A 141 -12.74 3.18 -6.54
CA ALA A 141 -11.76 2.54 -5.69
C ALA A 141 -10.86 1.67 -6.58
N PHE A 142 -9.67 1.33 -6.12
CA PHE A 142 -8.73 0.59 -6.96
C PHE A 142 -8.09 -0.53 -6.15
N LEU A 143 -7.69 -1.58 -6.85
CA LEU A 143 -6.89 -2.67 -6.33
C LEU A 143 -5.54 -2.68 -7.03
N ILE A 144 -4.48 -2.68 -6.25
CA ILE A 144 -3.10 -2.71 -6.73
C ILE A 144 -2.52 -4.10 -6.48
N ASN A 145 -1.99 -4.73 -7.50
CA ASN A 145 -1.15 -5.91 -7.33
C ASN A 145 0.25 -5.47 -6.87
N VAL A 146 0.37 -5.24 -5.56
CA VAL A 146 1.59 -4.72 -4.95
C VAL A 146 2.75 -5.71 -5.12
N GLN A 147 2.50 -7.00 -5.03
CA GLN A 147 3.53 -8.03 -5.16
C GLN A 147 4.11 -8.05 -6.57
N LEU A 148 3.26 -7.99 -7.60
CA LEU A 148 3.70 -7.89 -8.98
C LEU A 148 4.51 -6.60 -9.21
N LEU A 149 4.02 -5.47 -8.70
CA LEU A 149 4.73 -4.20 -8.80
C LEU A 149 6.14 -4.27 -8.19
N LEU A 150 6.23 -4.75 -6.95
CA LEU A 150 7.52 -4.84 -6.24
C LEU A 150 8.50 -5.78 -6.95
N SER A 151 8.02 -6.93 -7.43
CA SER A 151 8.88 -7.90 -8.13
C SER A 151 9.33 -7.39 -9.50
N SER A 152 8.42 -6.78 -10.27
CA SER A 152 8.75 -6.23 -11.59
C SER A 152 9.69 -5.03 -11.47
N TRP A 153 9.48 -4.15 -10.48
CA TRP A 153 10.38 -3.04 -10.23
C TRP A 153 11.75 -3.50 -9.73
N LYS A 154 11.79 -4.53 -8.88
CA LYS A 154 13.04 -5.17 -8.47
C LYS A 154 13.83 -5.68 -9.66
N ASN A 155 13.19 -6.43 -10.56
CA ASN A 155 13.82 -6.94 -11.78
C ASN A 155 14.35 -5.80 -12.66
N TYR A 156 13.62 -4.68 -12.75
CA TYR A 156 14.07 -3.48 -13.44
C TYR A 156 15.35 -2.91 -12.81
N LEU A 157 15.37 -2.73 -11.50
CA LEU A 157 16.54 -2.22 -10.78
C LEU A 157 17.75 -3.15 -10.93
N GLU A 158 17.56 -4.46 -10.88
CA GLU A 158 18.62 -5.45 -11.11
C GLU A 158 19.19 -5.37 -12.53
N LYS A 159 18.33 -5.28 -13.53
CA LYS A 159 18.74 -5.19 -14.94
C LYS A 159 19.63 -3.96 -15.21
N PHE A 160 19.40 -2.86 -14.49
CA PHE A 160 20.17 -1.62 -14.66
C PHE A 160 21.24 -1.40 -13.58
N ASP A 161 21.63 -2.44 -12.85
CA ASP A 161 22.65 -2.39 -11.78
C ASP A 161 22.36 -1.31 -10.72
N CYS A 162 21.06 -1.11 -10.43
CA CYS A 162 20.55 -0.16 -9.45
C CYS A 162 20.12 -0.80 -8.11
N LEU A 163 20.34 -2.10 -7.94
CA LEU A 163 19.99 -2.84 -6.72
C LEU A 163 21.19 -3.62 -6.17
N GLU A 164 21.44 -3.47 -4.88
CA GLU A 164 22.36 -4.31 -4.11
C GLU A 164 21.55 -5.16 -3.13
N LYS A 165 21.61 -6.50 -3.30
CA LYS A 165 20.90 -7.45 -2.43
C LYS A 165 21.73 -7.72 -1.18
N SER A 166 21.60 -6.85 -0.20
CA SER A 166 22.28 -6.99 1.09
C SER A 166 21.50 -6.30 2.22
N SER A 167 21.75 -6.73 3.44
CA SER A 167 21.29 -6.00 4.62
C SER A 167 22.11 -4.72 4.78
N PHE A 168 21.42 -3.65 5.14
CA PHE A 168 22.05 -2.37 5.43
C PHE A 168 22.66 -2.40 6.84
N ASP A 169 23.94 -2.08 6.94
CA ASP A 169 24.65 -1.95 8.21
C ASP A 169 24.82 -0.46 8.54
N PHE A 170 24.08 0.02 9.53
CA PHE A 170 24.14 1.41 9.95
C PHE A 170 25.54 1.82 10.47
N ASN A 171 26.31 0.89 11.01
CA ASN A 171 27.65 1.17 11.54
C ASN A 171 28.68 1.42 10.42
N ALA A 172 28.40 0.93 9.21
CA ALA A 172 29.23 1.17 8.04
C ALA A 172 28.93 2.54 7.35
N LEU A 173 27.92 3.28 7.86
CA LEU A 173 27.52 4.58 7.31
C LEU A 173 28.39 5.69 7.89
N SER A 174 28.96 6.52 7.04
CA SER A 174 29.68 7.74 7.43
C SER A 174 29.08 8.96 6.71
N LEU A 175 28.58 9.90 7.49
CA LEU A 175 28.05 11.17 7.00
C LEU A 175 29.18 12.20 6.98
N LYS A 176 29.58 12.64 5.81
CA LYS A 176 30.53 13.73 5.61
C LYS A 176 29.79 15.02 5.28
N LYS A 177 30.50 16.13 5.27
CA LYS A 177 29.93 17.45 5.01
C LYS A 177 29.24 17.54 3.63
N ASP A 178 29.81 16.89 2.64
CA ASP A 178 29.46 16.99 1.21
C ASP A 178 28.99 15.68 0.57
N ARG A 179 29.10 14.56 1.28
CA ARG A 179 28.76 13.22 0.75
C ARG A 179 28.44 12.22 1.85
N ILE A 180 27.78 11.16 1.43
CA ILE A 180 27.55 9.94 2.20
C ILE A 180 28.56 8.88 1.76
N GLU A 181 29.21 8.23 2.70
CA GLU A 181 30.07 7.08 2.46
C GLU A 181 29.47 5.84 3.12
N TYR A 182 29.28 4.79 2.33
CA TYR A 182 28.80 3.50 2.80
C TYR A 182 29.58 2.40 2.12
N LYS A 183 30.43 1.67 2.86
CA LYS A 183 31.33 0.66 2.29
C LYS A 183 32.10 1.23 1.08
N ASN A 184 31.90 0.65 -0.11
CA ASN A 184 32.50 1.11 -1.36
C ASN A 184 31.61 2.06 -2.19
N ILE A 185 30.54 2.59 -1.59
CA ILE A 185 29.56 3.46 -2.22
C ILE A 185 29.74 4.90 -1.71
N HIS A 186 29.74 5.86 -2.63
CA HIS A 186 29.60 7.28 -2.32
C HIS A 186 28.26 7.79 -2.88
N ALA A 187 27.49 8.49 -2.07
CA ALA A 187 26.22 9.09 -2.47
C ALA A 187 26.15 10.54 -2.03
N ARG A 188 25.36 11.37 -2.73
CA ARG A 188 25.08 12.73 -2.31
C ARG A 188 24.06 12.78 -1.19
N LYS A 189 23.06 11.88 -1.24
CA LYS A 189 21.99 11.76 -0.22
C LYS A 189 21.68 10.30 0.05
N ILE A 190 21.21 10.02 1.26
CA ILE A 190 20.63 8.74 1.64
C ILE A 190 19.17 8.91 2.00
N ILE A 191 18.31 7.96 1.58
CA ILE A 191 16.88 7.96 1.85
C ILE A 191 16.52 6.62 2.47
N PHE A 192 15.93 6.65 3.67
CA PHE A 192 15.54 5.46 4.41
C PHE A 192 14.08 5.11 4.11
N CYS A 193 13.86 3.96 3.49
CA CYS A 193 12.57 3.39 3.11
C CYS A 193 12.41 1.95 3.65
N ASN A 194 13.15 1.59 4.68
CA ASN A 194 13.27 0.24 5.22
C ASN A 194 12.19 -0.11 6.26
N GLY A 195 11.09 0.63 6.29
CA GLY A 195 9.92 0.31 7.09
C GLY A 195 10.23 0.23 8.58
N ILE A 196 9.81 -0.85 9.22
CA ILE A 196 9.97 -1.05 10.67
C ILE A 196 11.43 -1.08 11.11
N GLU A 197 12.36 -1.50 10.27
CA GLU A 197 13.79 -1.54 10.63
C GLU A 197 14.36 -0.16 10.96
N THR A 198 13.71 0.91 10.50
CA THR A 198 14.09 2.29 10.84
C THR A 198 14.16 2.52 12.35
N PHE A 199 13.33 1.83 13.13
CA PHE A 199 13.32 1.96 14.59
C PHE A 199 14.59 1.44 15.27
N ASN A 200 15.35 0.58 14.61
CA ASN A 200 16.59 0.06 15.14
C ASN A 200 17.72 1.10 15.11
N TYR A 201 17.52 2.22 14.41
CA TYR A 201 18.56 3.24 14.23
C TYR A 201 18.42 4.39 15.25
N THR A 202 19.51 4.67 15.95
CA THR A 202 19.56 5.66 17.03
C THR A 202 18.98 7.04 16.68
N PRO A 203 19.18 7.62 15.46
CA PRO A 203 18.65 8.94 15.14
C PRO A 203 17.12 9.04 15.20
N TRP A 204 16.40 7.93 15.04
CA TRP A 204 14.94 7.92 14.97
C TRP A 204 14.24 7.30 16.17
N LYS A 205 14.99 6.77 17.14
CA LYS A 205 14.43 6.13 18.37
C LYS A 205 13.46 7.02 19.14
N ASN A 206 13.66 8.34 19.08
CA ASN A 206 12.86 9.31 19.83
C ASN A 206 11.70 9.91 19.03
N LEU A 207 11.49 9.46 17.80
CA LEU A 207 10.33 9.90 17.03
C LEU A 207 9.06 9.24 17.56
N PRO A 208 7.92 9.94 17.60
CA PRO A 208 6.67 9.46 18.20
C PRO A 208 5.95 8.46 17.28
N TYR A 209 6.58 7.34 17.04
CA TYR A 209 5.98 6.23 16.29
C TYR A 209 5.26 5.27 17.21
N THR A 210 4.15 4.74 16.74
CA THR A 210 3.47 3.58 17.33
C THR A 210 3.57 2.42 16.36
N ILE A 211 4.24 1.36 16.78
CA ILE A 211 4.32 0.12 15.99
C ILE A 211 3.02 -0.65 16.17
N THR A 212 2.50 -1.16 15.09
CA THR A 212 1.28 -1.97 15.08
C THR A 212 1.54 -3.24 14.27
N LYS A 213 1.17 -4.39 14.84
CA LYS A 213 1.14 -5.67 14.13
C LYS A 213 -0.23 -5.87 13.49
N GLY A 214 -0.26 -6.28 12.23
CA GLY A 214 -1.45 -6.67 11.51
C GLY A 214 -1.23 -8.00 10.80
N GLU A 215 -2.22 -8.89 10.92
CA GLU A 215 -2.22 -10.19 10.26
C GLU A 215 -3.42 -10.27 9.31
N ALA A 216 -3.24 -10.99 8.22
CA ALA A 216 -4.29 -11.27 7.25
C ALA A 216 -4.31 -12.75 6.89
N LEU A 217 -5.48 -13.24 6.52
CA LEU A 217 -5.65 -14.58 5.99
C LEU A 217 -5.70 -14.51 4.47
N ILE A 218 -5.15 -15.52 3.81
CA ILE A 218 -5.38 -15.77 2.40
C ILE A 218 -6.22 -17.04 2.32
N ALA A 219 -7.41 -16.93 1.73
CA ALA A 219 -8.36 -18.04 1.66
C ALA A 219 -9.12 -18.07 0.33
N SER A 220 -9.58 -19.24 -0.08
CA SER A 220 -10.54 -19.37 -1.18
C SER A 220 -11.95 -19.09 -0.65
N ILE A 221 -12.70 -18.24 -1.35
CA ILE A 221 -14.11 -17.95 -1.04
C ILE A 221 -14.89 -18.14 -2.34
N PRO A 222 -15.43 -19.36 -2.58
CA PRO A 222 -16.20 -19.63 -3.78
C PRO A 222 -17.43 -18.74 -3.88
N GLY A 223 -17.75 -18.25 -5.07
CA GLY A 223 -18.94 -17.46 -5.37
C GLY A 223 -18.86 -15.98 -5.04
N LEU A 224 -17.75 -15.50 -4.49
CA LEU A 224 -17.56 -14.06 -4.27
C LEU A 224 -17.09 -13.39 -5.57
N ASP A 225 -17.73 -12.30 -5.96
CA ASP A 225 -17.43 -11.59 -7.21
C ASP A 225 -16.13 -10.77 -7.08
N GLU A 226 -15.11 -11.13 -7.85
CA GLU A 226 -13.80 -10.49 -7.86
C GLU A 226 -13.78 -9.06 -8.47
N ASN A 227 -14.87 -8.62 -9.08
CA ASN A 227 -15.00 -7.24 -9.53
C ASN A 227 -15.17 -6.25 -8.37
N PHE A 228 -15.41 -6.76 -7.18
CA PHE A 228 -15.64 -5.96 -5.99
C PHE A 228 -14.63 -6.27 -4.89
N MET A 229 -14.49 -5.31 -4.01
CA MET A 229 -13.87 -5.45 -2.69
C MET A 229 -14.97 -5.28 -1.64
N TYR A 230 -14.80 -5.90 -0.48
CA TYR A 230 -15.81 -5.89 0.56
C TYR A 230 -15.22 -5.39 1.87
N LYS A 231 -15.99 -4.61 2.61
CA LYS A 231 -15.52 -4.03 3.86
C LYS A 231 -16.63 -4.02 4.91
N SER A 232 -16.31 -4.48 6.12
CA SER A 232 -17.18 -4.36 7.29
C SER A 232 -16.36 -3.93 8.50
N GLY A 233 -16.56 -2.70 8.97
CA GLY A 233 -15.76 -2.14 10.05
C GLY A 233 -14.27 -2.07 9.70
N SER A 234 -13.44 -2.77 10.49
CA SER A 234 -11.99 -2.89 10.25
C SER A 234 -11.66 -4.02 9.26
N LEU A 235 -12.54 -4.99 9.07
CA LEU A 235 -12.32 -6.11 8.17
C LEU A 235 -12.49 -5.66 6.71
N SER A 236 -11.56 -6.07 5.88
CA SER A 236 -11.64 -5.91 4.43
C SER A 236 -11.39 -7.27 3.76
N ILE A 237 -12.03 -7.48 2.63
CA ILE A 237 -11.85 -8.65 1.77
C ILE A 237 -11.55 -8.11 0.37
N ALA A 238 -10.42 -8.51 -0.19
CA ALA A 238 -9.99 -8.08 -1.52
C ALA A 238 -9.53 -9.26 -2.35
N PRO A 239 -9.77 -9.25 -3.67
CA PRO A 239 -9.19 -10.25 -4.56
C PRO A 239 -7.67 -10.34 -4.39
N TRP A 240 -7.15 -11.55 -4.39
CA TRP A 240 -5.73 -11.86 -4.24
C TRP A 240 -5.27 -12.73 -5.42
N GLN A 241 -4.10 -13.30 -5.33
CA GLN A 241 -3.55 -14.17 -6.38
C GLN A 241 -4.24 -15.52 -6.42
N ASN A 242 -4.29 -16.18 -7.60
CA ASN A 242 -4.76 -17.55 -7.79
C ASN A 242 -6.18 -17.81 -7.24
N ASP A 243 -7.12 -16.96 -7.57
CA ASP A 243 -8.52 -17.05 -7.15
C ASP A 243 -8.73 -17.16 -5.62
N THR A 244 -7.81 -16.53 -4.88
CA THR A 244 -7.93 -16.42 -3.44
C THR A 244 -8.27 -14.99 -3.02
N TRP A 245 -8.55 -14.82 -1.75
CA TRP A 245 -8.96 -13.55 -1.14
C TRP A 245 -8.05 -13.19 0.02
N TRP A 246 -7.61 -11.96 0.05
CA TRP A 246 -6.98 -11.34 1.20
C TRP A 246 -8.07 -10.88 2.17
N ILE A 247 -8.01 -11.38 3.42
CA ILE A 247 -8.99 -11.11 4.47
C ILE A 247 -8.26 -10.52 5.67
N GLY A 248 -8.49 -9.27 5.99
CA GLY A 248 -7.77 -8.62 7.10
C GLY A 248 -8.15 -7.15 7.29
N SER A 249 -7.42 -6.55 8.21
CA SER A 249 -6.33 -7.08 9.02
C SER A 249 -6.72 -7.11 10.49
N SER A 250 -6.04 -7.94 11.27
CA SER A 250 -5.98 -7.75 12.71
C SER A 250 -5.23 -6.45 13.02
N PHE A 251 -5.33 -5.97 14.24
CA PHE A 251 -4.73 -4.72 14.65
C PHE A 251 -4.31 -4.80 16.12
N GLU A 252 -3.01 -4.97 16.36
CA GLU A 252 -2.46 -5.14 17.69
C GLU A 252 -1.41 -4.07 17.98
N HIS A 253 -1.56 -3.38 19.10
CA HIS A 253 -0.59 -2.39 19.58
C HIS A 253 0.42 -2.97 20.58
N GLN A 254 0.05 -4.08 21.23
CA GLN A 254 0.90 -4.79 22.19
C GLN A 254 1.03 -6.22 21.71
N PHE A 255 2.17 -6.55 21.14
CA PHE A 255 2.47 -7.89 20.66
C PHE A 255 3.85 -8.30 21.19
N GLN A 256 3.97 -9.60 21.46
CA GLN A 256 5.25 -10.25 21.75
C GLN A 256 5.58 -11.11 20.52
N ASP A 257 6.70 -10.83 19.89
CA ASP A 257 7.25 -11.68 18.82
C ASP A 257 8.03 -12.84 19.43
#